data_3bca4f6783c0828c9f2e59e0f649f3b6
#
_entry.id   3bca4f6783c0828c9f2e59e0f649f3b6
#
_cell.length_a   1.000
_cell.length_b   1.000
_cell.length_c   1.000
_cell.angle_alpha   90.00
_cell.angle_beta   90.00
_cell.angle_gamma   90.00
#
_symmetry.space_group_name_H-M   'P 1'
#
loop_
_entity.id
_entity.type
_entity.pdbx_description
1 polymer ?
#
loop_
_entity_poly.entity_id
_entity_poly.type
_entity_poly.pdbx_seq_one_letter_code
_entity_poly.pdbx_strand_id
1 'polypeptide(L)'
;MWLGVDYYPEQWDIDMLEQDLDTIVEMGCNVIRIAEFSWHMMEKVEGQYDFAFFDHVIEEAKKRKLKVIMGTPTATIPAWLGKKHPDIISEFEGGKKRAFGGRHIYCFNSTVMYEYSEKIIRALVEHYKNEEAIVAWQIDNEIGHEGSDICY
;
A
#
# COMPACT_ATOMS: atom_id res chain seq x y z
N MET A 1 -15.64 -16.39 11.24
CA MET A 1 -15.81 -14.92 11.21
C MET A 1 -14.42 -14.30 11.35
N TRP A 2 -14.10 -13.31 10.54
CA TRP A 2 -12.85 -12.57 10.68
C TRP A 2 -13.09 -11.30 11.49
N LEU A 3 -12.20 -11.07 12.47
CA LEU A 3 -12.08 -9.87 13.25
C LEU A 3 -10.64 -9.38 13.10
N GLY A 4 -10.43 -8.15 12.72
CA GLY A 4 -9.09 -7.67 12.45
C GLY A 4 -8.94 -6.16 12.55
N VAL A 5 -7.73 -5.72 12.29
CA VAL A 5 -7.33 -4.31 12.32
C VAL A 5 -6.52 -3.97 11.08
N ASP A 6 -6.52 -2.70 10.73
CA ASP A 6 -5.52 -2.12 9.86
C ASP A 6 -4.21 -2.03 10.65
N TYR A 7 -3.13 -2.49 10.05
CA TYR A 7 -1.83 -2.52 10.70
C TYR A 7 -0.76 -2.00 9.73
N TYR A 8 0.03 -1.04 10.19
CA TYR A 8 1.04 -0.36 9.36
C TYR A 8 2.43 -0.54 9.99
N PRO A 9 3.01 -1.76 9.95
CA PRO A 9 4.32 -2.04 10.56
C PRO A 9 5.44 -1.18 9.97
N GLU A 10 5.27 -0.70 8.76
CA GLU A 10 6.22 0.19 8.10
C GLU A 10 6.31 1.60 8.70
N GLN A 11 5.41 1.96 9.61
CA GLN A 11 5.40 3.25 10.30
C GLN A 11 6.08 3.22 11.66
N TRP A 12 6.52 2.04 12.10
CA TRP A 12 7.10 1.81 13.41
C TRP A 12 8.49 1.17 13.29
N ASP A 13 9.19 1.07 14.42
CA ASP A 13 10.40 0.28 14.49
C ASP A 13 10.04 -1.20 14.29
N ILE A 14 10.76 -1.88 13.40
CA ILE A 14 10.50 -3.29 13.08
C ILE A 14 10.67 -4.20 14.32
N ASP A 15 11.44 -3.79 15.29
CA ASP A 15 11.62 -4.52 16.56
C ASP A 15 10.32 -4.62 17.38
N MET A 16 9.31 -3.80 17.07
CA MET A 16 7.98 -3.86 17.70
C MET A 16 7.05 -4.90 17.04
N LEU A 17 7.37 -5.40 15.86
CA LEU A 17 6.50 -6.23 15.05
C LEU A 17 5.94 -7.43 15.81
N GLU A 18 6.80 -8.19 16.50
CA GLU A 18 6.37 -9.39 17.22
C GLU A 18 5.42 -9.04 18.36
N GLN A 19 5.73 -8.01 19.14
CA GLN A 19 4.89 -7.54 20.26
C GLN A 19 3.54 -7.02 19.78
N ASP A 20 3.52 -6.26 18.67
CA ASP A 20 2.30 -5.74 18.09
C ASP A 20 1.38 -6.88 17.62
N LEU A 21 1.93 -7.86 16.90
CA LEU A 21 1.17 -9.01 16.43
C LEU A 21 0.66 -9.87 17.58
N ASP A 22 1.43 -10.05 18.65
CA ASP A 22 0.97 -10.73 19.87
C ASP A 22 -0.20 -9.99 20.51
N THR A 23 -0.11 -8.66 20.62
CA THR A 23 -1.19 -7.80 21.14
C THR A 23 -2.46 -7.92 20.28
N ILE A 24 -2.31 -7.91 18.94
CA ILE A 24 -3.43 -8.08 18.00
C ILE A 24 -4.13 -9.42 18.23
N VAL A 25 -3.38 -10.49 18.45
CA VAL A 25 -3.93 -11.81 18.76
C VAL A 25 -4.62 -11.84 20.12
N GLU A 26 -4.02 -11.22 21.16
CA GLU A 26 -4.60 -11.11 22.50
C GLU A 26 -5.93 -10.34 22.49
N MET A 27 -6.09 -9.37 21.60
CA MET A 27 -7.37 -8.68 21.37
C MET A 27 -8.45 -9.56 20.73
N GLY A 28 -8.11 -10.79 20.33
CA GLY A 28 -9.00 -11.73 19.66
C GLY A 28 -9.07 -11.56 18.13
N CYS A 29 -8.19 -10.77 17.55
CA CYS A 29 -8.10 -10.61 16.10
C CYS A 29 -7.48 -11.86 15.45
N ASN A 30 -7.89 -12.14 14.22
CA ASN A 30 -7.41 -13.27 13.43
C ASN A 30 -7.04 -12.88 11.99
N VAL A 31 -7.12 -11.61 11.66
CA VAL A 31 -6.72 -11.05 10.37
C VAL A 31 -6.17 -9.64 10.55
N ILE A 32 -5.15 -9.29 9.75
CA ILE A 32 -4.60 -7.94 9.64
C ILE A 32 -4.71 -7.46 8.20
N ARG A 33 -4.86 -6.14 7.99
CA ARG A 33 -4.75 -5.51 6.68
C ARG A 33 -3.48 -4.67 6.65
N ILE A 34 -2.67 -4.82 5.60
CA ILE A 34 -1.35 -4.19 5.47
C ILE A 34 -1.11 -3.67 4.05
N ALA A 35 -0.13 -2.79 3.90
CA ALA A 35 0.60 -2.46 2.67
C ALA A 35 -0.01 -1.41 1.73
N GLU A 36 -1.25 -0.95 1.90
CA GLU A 36 -1.94 -0.07 0.95
C GLU A 36 -1.28 1.30 0.70
N PHE A 37 -0.32 1.70 1.55
CA PHE A 37 0.42 2.96 1.41
C PHE A 37 1.92 2.78 1.12
N SER A 38 2.36 1.57 0.84
CA SER A 38 3.79 1.19 0.94
C SER A 38 4.51 1.05 -0.39
N TRP A 39 4.00 1.64 -1.48
CA TRP A 39 4.68 1.59 -2.78
C TRP A 39 6.13 2.06 -2.71
N HIS A 40 6.39 3.14 -1.96
CA HIS A 40 7.73 3.70 -1.79
C HIS A 40 8.74 2.74 -1.16
N MET A 41 8.29 1.76 -0.37
CA MET A 41 9.14 0.71 0.19
C MET A 41 9.34 -0.44 -0.78
N MET A 42 8.28 -0.81 -1.49
CA MET A 42 8.29 -1.93 -2.43
C MET A 42 9.07 -1.62 -3.72
N GLU A 43 9.17 -0.35 -4.09
CA GLU A 43 9.87 0.10 -5.31
C GLU A 43 10.60 1.41 -5.04
N LYS A 44 11.72 1.33 -4.30
CA LYS A 44 12.58 2.48 -3.96
C LYS A 44 13.23 3.10 -5.19
N VAL A 45 13.50 2.26 -6.19
CA VAL A 45 14.06 2.63 -7.49
C VAL A 45 13.17 2.02 -8.57
N GLU A 46 12.85 2.79 -9.59
CA GLU A 46 12.00 2.36 -10.70
C GLU A 46 12.40 0.98 -11.25
N GLY A 47 11.43 0.06 -11.28
CA GLY A 47 11.60 -1.30 -11.79
C GLY A 47 12.36 -2.26 -10.87
N GLN A 48 12.77 -1.82 -9.68
CA GLN A 48 13.44 -2.66 -8.68
C GLN A 48 12.49 -2.93 -7.52
N TYR A 49 11.83 -4.08 -7.56
CA TYR A 49 10.86 -4.48 -6.55
C TYR A 49 11.54 -5.22 -5.40
N ASP A 50 11.23 -4.81 -4.17
CA ASP A 50 11.72 -5.40 -2.92
C ASP A 50 10.53 -5.62 -1.98
N PHE A 51 10.20 -6.88 -1.73
CA PHE A 51 9.09 -7.26 -0.85
C PHE A 51 9.58 -7.86 0.49
N ALA A 52 10.88 -7.89 0.74
CA ALA A 52 11.47 -8.56 1.90
C ALA A 52 10.89 -8.09 3.24
N PHE A 53 10.54 -6.81 3.36
CA PHE A 53 9.90 -6.29 4.58
C PHE A 53 8.54 -6.97 4.81
N PHE A 54 7.68 -7.02 3.80
CA PHE A 54 6.36 -7.63 3.91
C PHE A 54 6.42 -9.16 3.95
N ASP A 55 7.42 -9.78 3.33
CA ASP A 55 7.70 -11.22 3.51
C ASP A 55 7.91 -11.53 5.00
N HIS A 56 8.72 -10.73 5.68
CA HIS A 56 8.95 -10.88 7.11
C HIS A 56 7.68 -10.67 7.94
N VAL A 57 6.90 -9.63 7.65
CA VAL A 57 5.62 -9.36 8.33
C VAL A 57 4.65 -10.54 8.17
N ILE A 58 4.54 -11.09 6.97
CA ILE A 58 3.66 -12.23 6.69
C ILE A 58 4.13 -13.49 7.42
N GLU A 59 5.44 -13.76 7.45
CA GLU A 59 5.99 -14.89 8.19
C GLU A 59 5.70 -14.79 9.70
N GLU A 60 5.84 -13.59 10.29
CA GLU A 60 5.49 -13.36 11.70
C GLU A 60 3.98 -13.51 11.96
N ALA A 61 3.14 -13.03 11.05
CA ALA A 61 1.69 -13.23 11.11
C ALA A 61 1.31 -14.73 11.04
N LYS A 62 1.96 -15.49 10.15
CA LYS A 62 1.75 -16.96 10.01
C LYS A 62 2.07 -17.72 11.29
N LYS A 63 3.18 -17.40 11.99
CA LYS A 63 3.53 -18.02 13.28
C LYS A 63 2.40 -17.87 14.30
N ARG A 64 1.65 -16.79 14.23
CA ARG A 64 0.52 -16.44 15.11
C ARG A 64 -0.84 -16.88 14.56
N LYS A 65 -0.86 -17.54 13.41
CA LYS A 65 -2.08 -17.97 12.69
C LYS A 65 -2.98 -16.82 12.26
N LEU A 66 -2.43 -15.62 12.17
CA LEU A 66 -3.11 -14.47 11.59
C LEU A 66 -3.22 -14.64 10.06
N LYS A 67 -4.35 -14.24 9.51
CA LYS A 67 -4.54 -14.08 8.07
C LYS A 67 -4.24 -12.63 7.67
N VAL A 68 -3.99 -12.44 6.38
CA VAL A 68 -3.59 -11.14 5.82
C VAL A 68 -4.58 -10.73 4.73
N ILE A 69 -5.02 -9.49 4.79
CA ILE A 69 -5.60 -8.77 3.66
C ILE A 69 -4.49 -7.88 3.11
N MET A 70 -4.05 -8.15 1.89
CA MET A 70 -2.99 -7.40 1.25
C MET A 70 -3.57 -6.22 0.47
N GLY A 71 -3.15 -4.99 0.79
CA GLY A 71 -3.48 -3.80 0.05
C GLY A 71 -2.62 -3.65 -1.20
N THR A 72 -3.22 -3.24 -2.33
CA THR A 72 -2.43 -2.74 -3.45
C THR A 72 -1.90 -1.35 -3.08
N PRO A 73 -0.60 -1.04 -3.27
CA PRO A 73 0.04 0.09 -2.62
C PRO A 73 -0.20 1.44 -3.32
N THR A 74 -1.22 1.52 -4.16
CA THR A 74 -1.41 2.63 -5.10
C THR A 74 -1.99 3.89 -4.49
N ALA A 75 -2.50 3.85 -3.25
CA ALA A 75 -3.01 5.04 -2.57
C ALA A 75 -1.97 6.14 -2.32
N THR A 76 -0.68 5.79 -2.35
CA THR A 76 0.43 6.74 -2.33
C THR A 76 1.43 6.41 -3.43
N ILE A 77 2.08 7.42 -3.98
CA ILE A 77 3.10 7.22 -5.02
C ILE A 77 4.51 7.43 -4.48
N PRO A 78 5.51 6.69 -4.98
CA PRO A 78 6.89 6.90 -4.59
C PRO A 78 7.43 8.24 -5.13
N ALA A 79 8.39 8.82 -4.41
CA ALA A 79 8.93 10.14 -4.74
C ALA A 79 9.56 10.22 -6.13
N TRP A 80 10.19 9.13 -6.58
CA TRP A 80 10.80 9.07 -7.91
C TRP A 80 9.74 9.20 -9.03
N LEU A 81 8.54 8.62 -8.85
CA LEU A 81 7.45 8.69 -9.83
C LEU A 81 6.91 10.10 -9.96
N GLY A 82 6.60 10.76 -8.83
CA GLY A 82 6.15 12.15 -8.85
C GLY A 82 7.20 13.13 -9.37
N LYS A 83 8.49 12.84 -9.15
CA LYS A 83 9.60 13.64 -9.70
C LYS A 83 9.79 13.44 -11.21
N LYS A 84 9.64 12.20 -11.68
CA LYS A 84 9.79 11.84 -13.10
C LYS A 84 8.62 12.33 -13.93
N HIS A 85 7.42 12.29 -13.38
CA HIS A 85 6.16 12.65 -14.03
C HIS A 85 5.37 13.66 -13.20
N PRO A 86 5.82 14.92 -13.10
CA PRO A 86 5.14 15.94 -12.28
C PRO A 86 3.76 16.34 -12.83
N ASP A 87 3.44 15.94 -14.04
CA ASP A 87 2.15 16.11 -14.71
C ASP A 87 1.07 15.17 -14.17
N ILE A 88 1.45 14.07 -13.52
CA ILE A 88 0.46 13.18 -12.89
C ILE A 88 -0.17 13.79 -11.63
N ILE A 89 0.48 14.77 -11.01
CA ILE A 89 -0.03 15.38 -9.78
C ILE A 89 -1.29 16.19 -10.09
N SER A 90 -2.38 15.82 -9.41
CA SER A 90 -3.68 16.47 -9.56
C SER A 90 -3.68 17.89 -9.00
N GLU A 91 -4.65 18.69 -9.41
CA GLU A 91 -4.78 20.08 -9.03
C GLU A 91 -6.10 20.31 -8.29
N PHE A 92 -6.09 21.21 -7.31
CA PHE A 92 -7.30 21.73 -6.72
C PHE A 92 -8.05 22.64 -7.69
N GLU A 93 -9.31 22.85 -7.45
CA GLU A 93 -10.05 23.92 -8.11
C GLU A 93 -9.31 25.25 -7.94
N GLY A 94 -8.98 25.91 -9.06
CA GLY A 94 -8.13 27.12 -9.06
C GLY A 94 -6.70 26.89 -9.51
N GLY A 95 -6.33 25.67 -9.93
CA GLY A 95 -5.06 25.39 -10.63
C GLY A 95 -3.84 25.23 -9.72
N LYS A 96 -4.04 25.08 -8.41
CA LYS A 96 -2.93 24.80 -7.49
C LYS A 96 -2.70 23.29 -7.39
N LYS A 97 -1.51 22.82 -7.75
CA LYS A 97 -1.12 21.42 -7.61
C LYS A 97 -1.14 20.96 -6.15
N ARG A 98 -1.52 19.70 -5.92
CA ARG A 98 -1.42 19.07 -4.62
C ARG A 98 0.04 18.98 -4.17
N ALA A 99 0.26 19.08 -2.86
CA ALA A 99 1.58 18.85 -2.29
C ALA A 99 1.92 17.36 -2.32
N PHE A 100 3.17 17.03 -2.62
CA PHE A 100 3.67 15.67 -2.55
C PHE A 100 3.62 15.15 -1.10
N GLY A 101 3.32 13.84 -0.94
CA GLY A 101 3.32 13.13 0.34
C GLY A 101 1.93 12.82 0.93
N GLY A 102 0.85 13.28 0.28
CA GLY A 102 -0.51 12.91 0.63
C GLY A 102 -0.99 11.64 -0.08
N ARG A 103 -2.19 11.16 0.32
CA ARG A 103 -2.90 10.10 -0.39
C ARG A 103 -3.55 10.66 -1.66
N HIS A 104 -3.63 9.84 -2.72
CA HIS A 104 -4.33 10.16 -3.98
C HIS A 104 -4.01 11.55 -4.55
N ILE A 105 -2.73 11.93 -4.47
CA ILE A 105 -2.27 13.23 -5.00
C ILE A 105 -2.15 13.25 -6.53
N TYR A 106 -2.49 12.16 -7.17
CA TYR A 106 -2.36 11.97 -8.61
C TYR A 106 -3.73 11.98 -9.31
N CYS A 107 -3.70 12.26 -10.59
CA CYS A 107 -4.88 12.19 -11.45
C CYS A 107 -5.23 10.73 -11.76
N PHE A 108 -6.44 10.30 -11.41
CA PHE A 108 -6.95 8.96 -11.70
C PHE A 108 -7.14 8.69 -13.21
N ASN A 109 -7.21 9.74 -14.04
CA ASN A 109 -7.30 9.61 -15.50
C ASN A 109 -5.92 9.59 -16.18
N SER A 110 -4.83 9.69 -15.43
CA SER A 110 -3.48 9.67 -16.00
C SER A 110 -3.13 8.28 -16.54
N THR A 111 -2.84 8.18 -17.83
CA THR A 111 -2.36 6.95 -18.45
C THR A 111 -1.03 6.51 -17.86
N VAL A 112 -0.16 7.45 -17.50
CA VAL A 112 1.12 7.19 -16.82
C VAL A 112 0.87 6.52 -15.46
N MET A 113 -0.05 7.05 -14.66
CA MET A 113 -0.41 6.43 -13.38
C MET A 113 -0.93 5.01 -13.58
N TYR A 114 -1.75 4.82 -14.61
CA TYR A 114 -2.29 3.49 -14.93
C TYR A 114 -1.19 2.48 -15.23
N GLU A 115 -0.23 2.85 -16.08
CA GLU A 115 0.89 2.00 -16.47
C GLU A 115 1.80 1.62 -15.29
N TYR A 116 2.11 2.58 -14.42
CA TYR A 116 2.95 2.32 -13.24
C TYR A 116 2.21 1.52 -12.17
N SER A 117 0.93 1.83 -11.93
CA SER A 117 0.08 1.05 -11.03
C SER A 117 -0.04 -0.40 -11.48
N GLU A 118 -0.23 -0.65 -12.77
CA GLU A 118 -0.27 -1.99 -13.33
C GLU A 118 1.03 -2.76 -13.05
N LYS A 119 2.19 -2.12 -13.24
CA LYS A 119 3.50 -2.76 -13.02
C LYS A 119 3.69 -3.19 -11.58
N ILE A 120 3.47 -2.29 -10.62
CA ILE A 120 3.64 -2.63 -9.19
C ILE A 120 2.62 -3.67 -8.73
N ILE A 121 1.36 -3.56 -9.14
CA ILE A 121 0.32 -4.52 -8.78
C ILE A 121 0.66 -5.90 -9.35
N ARG A 122 1.09 -5.99 -10.61
CA ARG A 122 1.50 -7.27 -11.21
C ARG A 122 2.68 -7.88 -10.48
N ALA A 123 3.71 -7.10 -10.15
CA ALA A 123 4.86 -7.57 -9.40
C ALA A 123 4.46 -8.10 -8.01
N LEU A 124 3.63 -7.35 -7.30
CA LEU A 124 3.11 -7.72 -5.98
C LEU A 124 2.30 -9.01 -6.03
N VAL A 125 1.33 -9.08 -6.94
CA VAL A 125 0.46 -10.26 -7.08
C VAL A 125 1.26 -11.48 -7.52
N GLU A 126 2.21 -11.34 -8.45
CA GLU A 126 3.05 -12.44 -8.89
C GLU A 126 3.92 -12.99 -7.76
N HIS A 127 4.44 -12.12 -6.90
CA HIS A 127 5.23 -12.51 -5.74
C HIS A 127 4.40 -13.29 -4.71
N TYR A 128 3.18 -12.84 -4.43
CA TYR A 128 2.35 -13.41 -3.37
C TYR A 128 1.24 -14.36 -3.84
N LYS A 129 1.13 -14.70 -5.11
CA LYS A 129 0.02 -15.52 -5.66
C LYS A 129 -0.17 -16.89 -5.00
N ASN A 130 0.87 -17.43 -4.37
CA ASN A 130 0.84 -18.74 -3.69
C ASN A 130 0.91 -18.62 -2.16
N GLU A 131 0.84 -17.39 -1.61
CA GLU A 131 0.91 -17.20 -0.15
C GLU A 131 -0.46 -17.44 0.50
N GLU A 132 -0.58 -18.57 1.20
CA GLU A 132 -1.84 -19.03 1.81
C GLU A 132 -2.30 -18.19 3.01
N ALA A 133 -1.43 -17.36 3.58
CA ALA A 133 -1.82 -16.45 4.63
C ALA A 133 -2.65 -15.28 4.09
N ILE A 134 -2.44 -14.89 2.82
CA ILE A 134 -3.21 -13.85 2.16
C ILE A 134 -4.57 -14.40 1.73
N VAL A 135 -5.63 -13.93 2.37
CA VAL A 135 -7.00 -14.42 2.15
C VAL A 135 -7.86 -13.48 1.33
N ALA A 136 -7.41 -12.23 1.17
CA ALA A 136 -8.10 -11.22 0.36
C ALA A 136 -7.13 -10.14 -0.10
N TRP A 137 -7.54 -9.39 -1.12
CA TRP A 137 -6.86 -8.21 -1.63
C TRP A 137 -7.75 -6.99 -1.47
N GLN A 138 -7.19 -5.90 -0.92
CA GLN A 138 -7.82 -4.59 -0.98
C GLN A 138 -7.27 -3.86 -2.21
N ILE A 139 -8.16 -3.47 -3.10
CA ILE A 139 -7.79 -2.72 -4.30
C ILE A 139 -7.79 -1.23 -3.96
N ASP A 140 -6.60 -0.64 -3.91
CA ASP A 140 -6.38 0.75 -3.53
C ASP A 140 -6.95 1.07 -2.13
N ASN A 141 -7.14 2.34 -1.77
CA ASN A 141 -7.76 2.75 -0.52
C ASN A 141 -8.57 4.03 -0.70
N GLU A 142 -9.84 4.02 -0.32
CA GLU A 142 -10.72 5.19 -0.27
C GLU A 142 -10.73 6.04 -1.55
N ILE A 143 -10.85 5.41 -2.72
CA ILE A 143 -10.88 6.09 -4.02
C ILE A 143 -11.97 7.17 -4.04
N GLY A 144 -11.62 8.40 -4.41
CA GLY A 144 -12.56 9.51 -4.55
C GLY A 144 -12.92 10.23 -3.25
N HIS A 145 -12.29 9.90 -2.15
CA HIS A 145 -12.54 10.49 -0.84
C HIS A 145 -12.08 11.96 -0.73
N GLU A 146 -11.04 12.36 -1.47
CA GLU A 146 -10.37 13.65 -1.32
C GLU A 146 -11.06 14.84 -2.03
N GLY A 147 -12.26 14.63 -2.56
CA GLY A 147 -13.05 15.69 -3.16
C GLY A 147 -12.68 16.05 -4.59
N SER A 148 -13.03 17.25 -5.02
CA SER A 148 -13.04 17.73 -6.40
C SER A 148 -11.64 18.04 -6.94
N ASP A 149 -10.83 17.02 -7.23
CA ASP A 149 -9.59 17.22 -7.96
C ASP A 149 -9.84 17.37 -9.45
N ILE A 150 -9.13 18.31 -10.05
CA ILE A 150 -9.15 18.51 -11.49
C ILE A 150 -7.94 17.81 -12.08
N CYS A 151 -8.21 16.93 -13.05
CA CYS A 151 -7.19 16.32 -13.89
C CYS A 151 -7.28 16.94 -15.28
N TYR A 152 -6.20 17.51 -15.77
CA TYR A 152 -6.08 18.03 -17.12
C TYR A 152 -5.37 17.04 -18.04
#